data_0835c20e52d7cdea3e70a1a59382a8f8
#
_entry.id   0835c20e52d7cdea3e70a1a59382a8f8
#
_cell.length_a   1.000
_cell.length_b   1.000
_cell.length_c   1.000
_cell.angle_alpha   90.00
_cell.angle_beta   90.00
_cell.angle_gamma   90.00
#
_symmetry.space_group_name_H-M   'P 1'
#
loop_
_entity.id
_entity.type
_entity.pdbx_description
1 polymer ?
#
loop_
_entity_poly.entity_id
_entity_poly.type
_entity_poly.pdbx_seq_one_letter_code
_entity_poly.pdbx_strand_id
1 'polypeptide(L)'
;VAGIGQALKQLSVENPSLMPYYQARNEQAMVHESSAFARMKRRRATFACTASVGPGATNMLTGAAVATTNHLPVLLLPSDTFANRASDPVLQQLEMPHDATLSVNDAFKPLSRFFDRVQRPEQLYSALLGAMRVLTDPVETGAVTICLPEDVQAEVIDVPEEFLADRDWHIRRPRAEAAQLAEVARMIASSKRPFIVAGGGVIYSDAHDALQKFVEQTKIPVGTSQAGVGSLNWDHPQLLGSVGATGTTAANRAAHEADVVIGIGTRYSDFTTSSRTAFQNPNVRFININIASFDAYKHGSALPVVADARETLTELTTLLNGFSTSSDYQSAYSKNKAEWDATVDAAFIDQRRALPSQTEIIH
;
A
#
# COMPACT_ATOMS: atom_id res chain seq x y z
N VAL A 1 -2.56 29.16 -3.02
CA VAL A 1 -1.84 28.70 -1.78
C VAL A 1 -1.32 29.86 -0.92
N ALA A 2 -1.65 31.11 -1.25
CA ALA A 2 -1.12 32.27 -0.50
C ALA A 2 -1.50 32.21 0.99
N GLY A 3 -2.76 31.94 1.32
CA GLY A 3 -3.23 31.85 2.70
C GLY A 3 -2.53 30.73 3.50
N ILE A 4 -2.41 29.53 2.92
CA ILE A 4 -1.67 28.42 3.56
C ILE A 4 -0.20 28.77 3.73
N GLY A 5 0.44 29.36 2.69
CA GLY A 5 1.84 29.74 2.74
C GLY A 5 2.14 30.79 3.82
N GLN A 6 1.25 31.78 3.98
CA GLN A 6 1.33 32.78 5.03
C GLN A 6 1.22 32.15 6.43
N ALA A 7 0.24 31.27 6.65
CA ALA A 7 0.04 30.57 7.91
C ALA A 7 1.25 29.68 8.26
N LEU A 8 1.78 28.92 7.29
CA LEU A 8 2.99 28.12 7.48
C LEU A 8 4.21 28.98 7.83
N LYS A 9 4.36 30.13 7.18
CA LYS A 9 5.46 31.08 7.52
C LYS A 9 5.31 31.62 8.93
N GLN A 10 4.10 32.00 9.34
CA GLN A 10 3.84 32.46 10.70
C GLN A 10 4.16 31.38 11.73
N LEU A 11 3.64 30.17 11.55
CA LEU A 11 3.91 29.02 12.42
C LEU A 11 5.40 28.69 12.49
N SER A 12 6.13 28.79 11.38
CA SER A 12 7.58 28.53 11.36
C SER A 12 8.39 29.50 12.22
N VAL A 13 7.85 30.68 12.48
CA VAL A 13 8.46 31.70 13.37
C VAL A 13 8.03 31.50 14.82
N GLU A 14 6.74 31.27 15.06
CA GLU A 14 6.16 31.14 16.40
C GLU A 14 6.48 29.80 17.05
N ASN A 15 6.38 28.70 16.29
CA ASN A 15 6.67 27.35 16.75
C ASN A 15 7.24 26.47 15.61
N PRO A 16 8.56 26.52 15.36
CA PRO A 16 9.19 25.83 14.22
C PRO A 16 9.03 24.30 14.23
N SER A 17 8.76 23.69 15.38
CA SER A 17 8.62 22.25 15.53
C SER A 17 7.19 21.74 15.29
N LEU A 18 6.18 22.62 15.31
CA LEU A 18 4.78 22.23 15.21
C LEU A 18 4.44 21.68 13.83
N MET A 19 4.89 22.36 12.77
CA MET A 19 4.61 21.94 11.39
C MET A 19 5.84 22.21 10.48
N PRO A 20 6.75 21.24 10.37
CA PRO A 20 7.91 21.40 9.49
C PRO A 20 7.49 21.49 8.03
N TYR A 21 8.05 22.44 7.31
CA TYR A 21 7.84 22.65 5.89
C TYR A 21 9.02 22.10 5.08
N TYR A 22 8.69 21.30 4.05
CA TYR A 22 9.66 20.72 3.11
C TYR A 22 9.38 21.23 1.70
N GLN A 23 10.37 21.91 1.10
CA GLN A 23 10.28 22.40 -0.27
C GLN A 23 10.72 21.33 -1.25
N ALA A 24 9.79 20.76 -1.98
CA ALA A 24 10.10 19.83 -3.07
C ALA A 24 10.57 20.59 -4.35
N ARG A 25 11.18 19.85 -5.28
CA ARG A 25 11.67 20.40 -6.55
C ARG A 25 10.56 20.70 -7.54
N ASN A 26 9.50 19.90 -7.52
CA ASN A 26 8.28 20.10 -8.29
C ASN A 26 7.12 19.35 -7.61
N GLU A 27 5.90 19.58 -8.06
CA GLU A 27 4.70 19.08 -7.41
C GLU A 27 4.53 17.55 -7.58
N GLN A 28 4.94 16.99 -8.70
CA GLN A 28 4.92 15.54 -8.90
C GLN A 28 5.89 14.84 -7.94
N ALA A 29 7.12 15.34 -7.83
CA ALA A 29 8.11 14.81 -6.90
C ALA A 29 7.62 14.90 -5.45
N MET A 30 7.00 16.02 -5.04
CA MET A 30 6.41 16.21 -3.72
C MET A 30 5.41 15.10 -3.37
N VAL A 31 4.52 14.74 -4.30
CA VAL A 31 3.53 13.67 -4.05
C VAL A 31 4.19 12.29 -4.04
N HIS A 32 5.22 12.06 -4.85
CA HIS A 32 5.99 10.82 -4.80
C HIS A 32 6.78 10.68 -3.49
N GLU A 33 7.37 11.76 -2.99
CA GLU A 33 8.03 11.81 -1.68
C GLU A 33 7.04 11.48 -0.55
N SER A 34 5.84 12.08 -0.57
CA SER A 34 4.76 11.76 0.37
C SER A 34 4.34 10.28 0.29
N SER A 35 4.21 9.74 -0.91
CA SER A 35 3.88 8.33 -1.12
C SER A 35 4.97 7.39 -0.58
N ALA A 36 6.25 7.73 -0.79
CA ALA A 36 7.37 6.98 -0.27
C ALA A 36 7.43 7.04 1.27
N PHE A 37 7.21 8.23 1.84
CA PHE A 37 7.14 8.42 3.29
C PHE A 37 6.00 7.58 3.91
N ALA A 38 4.80 7.64 3.34
CA ALA A 38 3.65 6.86 3.82
C ALA A 38 3.93 5.35 3.77
N ARG A 39 4.62 4.87 2.72
CA ARG A 39 5.07 3.48 2.60
C ARG A 39 6.05 3.09 3.71
N MET A 40 7.09 3.90 3.94
CA MET A 40 8.10 3.66 4.97
C MET A 40 7.52 3.72 6.38
N LYS A 41 6.51 4.58 6.58
CA LYS A 41 5.74 4.67 7.85
C LYS A 41 4.63 3.62 7.96
N ARG A 42 4.58 2.65 7.03
CA ARG A 42 3.58 1.56 7.03
C ARG A 42 2.14 2.09 7.08
N ARG A 43 1.86 3.17 6.33
CA ARG A 43 0.57 3.88 6.26
C ARG A 43 0.13 4.57 7.56
N ARG A 44 1.02 4.75 8.54
CA ARG A 44 0.70 5.39 9.84
C ARG A 44 1.00 6.88 9.89
N ALA A 45 1.58 7.42 8.84
CA ALA A 45 1.85 8.84 8.69
C ALA A 45 1.87 9.22 7.21
N THR A 46 1.56 10.47 6.92
CA THR A 46 1.60 11.05 5.58
C THR A 46 2.01 12.51 5.65
N PHE A 47 2.39 13.09 4.52
CA PHE A 47 2.52 14.52 4.35
C PHE A 47 1.23 15.10 3.75
N ALA A 48 0.97 16.39 4.04
CA ALA A 48 0.06 17.20 3.26
C ALA A 48 0.86 17.90 2.16
N CYS A 49 0.40 17.75 0.91
CA CYS A 49 1.00 18.32 -0.28
C CYS A 49 0.14 19.46 -0.79
N THR A 50 0.68 20.65 -0.94
CA THR A 50 -0.05 21.81 -1.47
C THR A 50 0.64 22.38 -2.70
N ALA A 51 -0.15 22.86 -3.65
CA ALA A 51 0.33 23.45 -4.90
C ALA A 51 -0.59 24.56 -5.38
N SER A 52 -0.06 25.41 -6.27
CA SER A 52 -0.83 26.43 -6.98
C SER A 52 -1.95 25.81 -7.81
N VAL A 53 -2.95 26.60 -8.14
CA VAL A 53 -4.01 26.24 -9.10
C VAL A 53 -3.42 26.03 -10.50
N GLY A 54 -4.14 25.31 -11.35
CA GLY A 54 -3.76 25.09 -12.75
C GLY A 54 -2.57 24.16 -12.92
N PRO A 55 -1.46 24.60 -13.57
CA PRO A 55 -0.31 23.72 -13.86
C PRO A 55 0.33 23.09 -12.62
N GLY A 56 0.40 23.80 -11.51
CA GLY A 56 0.92 23.25 -10.25
C GLY A 56 0.04 22.11 -9.73
N ALA A 57 -1.26 22.30 -9.69
CA ALA A 57 -2.21 21.28 -9.30
C ALA A 57 -2.17 20.07 -10.25
N THR A 58 -2.21 20.28 -11.57
CA THR A 58 -2.18 19.20 -12.56
C THR A 58 -0.91 18.37 -12.52
N ASN A 59 0.22 18.97 -12.14
CA ASN A 59 1.48 18.26 -11.97
C ASN A 59 1.47 17.24 -10.80
N MET A 60 0.50 17.31 -9.89
CA MET A 60 0.33 16.33 -8.81
C MET A 60 -0.43 15.05 -9.25
N LEU A 61 -1.10 15.05 -10.39
CA LEU A 61 -2.02 13.97 -10.81
C LEU A 61 -1.33 12.59 -10.90
N THR A 62 -0.13 12.52 -11.48
CA THR A 62 0.63 11.27 -11.57
C THR A 62 0.93 10.70 -10.18
N GLY A 63 1.33 11.56 -9.24
CA GLY A 63 1.56 11.14 -7.86
C GLY A 63 0.29 10.67 -7.16
N ALA A 64 -0.86 11.33 -7.38
CA ALA A 64 -2.15 10.90 -6.88
C ALA A 64 -2.53 9.51 -7.39
N ALA A 65 -2.33 9.26 -8.69
CA ALA A 65 -2.58 7.93 -9.28
C ALA A 65 -1.71 6.85 -8.63
N VAL A 66 -0.42 7.12 -8.40
CA VAL A 66 0.51 6.20 -7.72
C VAL A 66 0.04 5.91 -6.30
N ALA A 67 -0.33 6.94 -5.54
CA ALA A 67 -0.81 6.80 -4.17
C ALA A 67 -2.08 5.92 -4.11
N THR A 68 -3.06 6.19 -4.95
CA THR A 68 -4.33 5.45 -5.00
C THR A 68 -4.14 4.01 -5.47
N THR A 69 -3.34 3.77 -6.52
CA THR A 69 -3.08 2.42 -7.03
C THR A 69 -2.37 1.55 -5.98
N ASN A 70 -1.52 2.15 -5.16
CA ASN A 70 -0.78 1.44 -4.12
C ASN A 70 -1.42 1.50 -2.73
N HIS A 71 -2.62 2.07 -2.60
CA HIS A 71 -3.31 2.27 -1.32
C HIS A 71 -2.43 2.98 -0.29
N LEU A 72 -1.74 4.05 -0.69
CA LEU A 72 -0.88 4.85 0.18
C LEU A 72 -1.61 6.13 0.58
N PRO A 73 -1.77 6.41 1.87
CA PRO A 73 -2.41 7.64 2.32
C PRO A 73 -1.56 8.86 1.92
N VAL A 74 -2.15 9.77 1.16
CA VAL A 74 -1.54 11.06 0.80
C VAL A 74 -2.62 12.13 0.80
N LEU A 75 -2.39 13.22 1.53
CA LEU A 75 -3.30 14.37 1.55
C LEU A 75 -2.84 15.43 0.54
N LEU A 76 -3.70 15.72 -0.42
CA LEU A 76 -3.47 16.70 -1.48
C LEU A 76 -4.36 17.91 -1.24
N LEU A 77 -3.76 19.09 -1.19
CA LEU A 77 -4.41 20.37 -0.94
C LEU A 77 -4.10 21.34 -2.09
N PRO A 78 -4.52 21.05 -3.34
CA PRO A 78 -4.33 22.00 -4.44
C PRO A 78 -5.18 23.25 -4.23
N SER A 79 -4.66 24.42 -4.62
CA SER A 79 -5.51 25.59 -4.85
C SER A 79 -6.48 25.33 -5.98
N ASP A 80 -7.60 26.05 -5.96
CA ASP A 80 -8.64 25.95 -7.01
C ASP A 80 -9.03 27.35 -7.51
N THR A 81 -9.83 27.39 -8.56
CA THR A 81 -10.42 28.62 -9.10
C THR A 81 -11.23 29.35 -8.03
N PHE A 82 -11.35 30.66 -8.14
CA PHE A 82 -12.11 31.48 -7.19
C PHE A 82 -13.56 31.02 -7.08
N ALA A 83 -14.00 30.74 -5.87
CA ALA A 83 -15.35 30.26 -5.59
C ALA A 83 -16.41 31.32 -5.88
N ASN A 84 -16.10 32.60 -5.63
CA ASN A 84 -17.04 33.70 -5.85
C ASN A 84 -17.23 34.08 -7.34
N ARG A 85 -16.28 33.70 -8.23
CA ARG A 85 -16.31 33.94 -9.69
C ARG A 85 -16.46 35.42 -10.10
N ALA A 86 -16.21 36.35 -9.19
CA ALA A 86 -16.34 37.78 -9.45
C ALA A 86 -15.10 38.41 -10.06
N SER A 87 -13.95 37.74 -9.95
CA SER A 87 -12.68 38.22 -10.52
C SER A 87 -12.59 37.88 -12.01
N ASP A 88 -11.83 38.71 -12.73
CA ASP A 88 -11.33 38.35 -14.05
C ASP A 88 -10.41 37.13 -13.98
N PRO A 89 -10.09 36.47 -15.15
CA PRO A 89 -9.19 35.33 -15.16
C PRO A 89 -7.89 35.61 -14.40
N VAL A 90 -7.62 34.77 -13.41
CA VAL A 90 -6.45 34.90 -12.55
C VAL A 90 -5.29 34.09 -13.13
N LEU A 91 -4.07 34.55 -12.88
CA LEU A 91 -2.85 33.85 -13.32
C LEU A 91 -2.91 32.35 -12.94
N GLN A 92 -2.64 31.49 -13.93
CA GLN A 92 -2.62 30.03 -13.82
C GLN A 92 -3.99 29.34 -13.66
N GLN A 93 -5.10 30.05 -13.51
CA GLN A 93 -6.42 29.41 -13.60
C GLN A 93 -6.66 28.91 -15.03
N LEU A 94 -7.23 27.73 -15.13
CA LEU A 94 -7.63 27.12 -16.39
C LEU A 94 -9.17 27.17 -16.45
N GLU A 95 -9.69 28.27 -17.00
CA GLU A 95 -11.13 28.47 -17.13
C GLU A 95 -11.72 27.62 -18.25
N MET A 96 -12.95 27.20 -18.03
CA MET A 96 -13.79 26.53 -19.01
C MET A 96 -14.98 27.45 -19.34
N PRO A 97 -14.87 28.32 -20.35
CA PRO A 97 -15.88 29.36 -20.60
C PRO A 97 -17.30 28.83 -20.84
N HIS A 98 -17.43 27.60 -21.27
CA HIS A 98 -18.72 26.93 -21.54
C HIS A 98 -19.27 26.13 -20.34
N ASP A 99 -18.50 25.96 -19.28
CA ASP A 99 -18.92 25.28 -18.06
C ASP A 99 -18.26 25.88 -16.81
N ALA A 100 -18.94 26.79 -16.18
CA ALA A 100 -18.47 27.49 -15.00
C ALA A 100 -18.41 26.59 -13.73
N THR A 101 -18.90 25.36 -13.78
CA THR A 101 -18.82 24.40 -12.66
C THR A 101 -17.58 23.52 -12.72
N LEU A 102 -16.93 23.44 -13.88
CA LEU A 102 -15.77 22.60 -14.12
C LEU A 102 -14.48 23.37 -13.74
N SER A 103 -13.66 22.74 -12.93
CA SER A 103 -12.28 23.15 -12.67
C SER A 103 -11.33 22.06 -13.17
N VAL A 104 -10.11 22.43 -13.54
CA VAL A 104 -9.06 21.46 -13.90
C VAL A 104 -8.82 20.44 -12.78
N ASN A 105 -9.05 20.83 -11.53
CA ASN A 105 -8.95 19.95 -10.37
C ASN A 105 -9.97 18.81 -10.36
N ASP A 106 -11.02 18.86 -11.21
CA ASP A 106 -11.92 17.71 -11.38
C ASP A 106 -11.19 16.47 -11.91
N ALA A 107 -10.03 16.63 -12.53
CA ALA A 107 -9.15 15.53 -12.92
C ALA A 107 -8.64 14.68 -11.74
N PHE A 108 -8.67 15.20 -10.51
CA PHE A 108 -8.37 14.40 -9.31
C PHE A 108 -9.47 13.42 -8.93
N LYS A 109 -10.72 13.64 -9.32
CA LYS A 109 -11.86 12.80 -8.92
C LYS A 109 -11.65 11.31 -9.20
N PRO A 110 -11.25 10.87 -10.41
CA PRO A 110 -11.01 9.46 -10.69
C PRO A 110 -9.71 8.92 -10.05
N LEU A 111 -8.83 9.79 -9.57
CA LEU A 111 -7.52 9.44 -9.01
C LEU A 111 -7.50 9.46 -7.48
N SER A 112 -8.55 9.95 -6.84
CA SER A 112 -8.65 10.10 -5.39
C SER A 112 -9.67 9.15 -4.78
N ARG A 113 -9.40 8.69 -3.57
CA ARG A 113 -10.33 7.90 -2.75
C ARG A 113 -11.34 8.78 -2.02
N PHE A 114 -10.99 10.03 -1.84
CA PHE A 114 -11.89 11.07 -1.35
C PHE A 114 -11.55 12.37 -2.08
N PHE A 115 -12.57 13.06 -2.53
CA PHE A 115 -12.45 14.35 -3.20
C PHE A 115 -13.48 15.32 -2.64
N ASP A 116 -13.04 16.52 -2.27
CA ASP A 116 -13.93 17.62 -1.90
C ASP A 116 -13.38 18.95 -2.42
N ARG A 117 -14.26 19.95 -2.54
CA ARG A 117 -13.94 21.33 -2.90
C ARG A 117 -14.57 22.26 -1.89
N VAL A 118 -13.74 22.94 -1.11
CA VAL A 118 -14.17 23.85 -0.04
C VAL A 118 -14.52 25.19 -0.64
N GLN A 119 -15.78 25.38 -1.04
CA GLN A 119 -16.29 26.64 -1.60
C GLN A 119 -16.71 27.64 -0.53
N ARG A 120 -16.82 27.21 0.70
CA ARG A 120 -17.04 28.04 1.89
C ARG A 120 -16.18 27.50 3.03
N PRO A 121 -15.57 28.37 3.85
CA PRO A 121 -14.59 27.92 4.82
C PRO A 121 -15.18 26.95 5.87
N GLU A 122 -16.48 27.02 6.20
CA GLU A 122 -17.13 26.11 7.14
C GLU A 122 -17.16 24.65 6.66
N GLN A 123 -17.07 24.41 5.36
CA GLN A 123 -17.00 23.05 4.79
C GLN A 123 -15.69 22.33 5.14
N LEU A 124 -14.66 23.07 5.54
CA LEU A 124 -13.35 22.51 5.87
C LEU A 124 -13.45 21.46 7.00
N TYR A 125 -14.32 21.66 7.96
CA TYR A 125 -14.48 20.71 9.08
C TYR A 125 -14.92 19.34 8.63
N SER A 126 -15.98 19.27 7.83
CA SER A 126 -16.50 18.00 7.32
C SER A 126 -15.53 17.37 6.31
N ALA A 127 -14.88 18.19 5.47
CA ALA A 127 -13.91 17.74 4.48
C ALA A 127 -12.69 17.08 5.15
N LEU A 128 -12.11 17.70 6.18
CA LEU A 128 -10.97 17.15 6.93
C LEU A 128 -11.33 15.88 7.69
N LEU A 129 -12.52 15.82 8.34
CA LEU A 129 -12.97 14.60 8.99
C LEU A 129 -13.22 13.47 8.00
N GLY A 130 -13.78 13.77 6.83
CA GLY A 130 -13.94 12.83 5.72
C GLY A 130 -12.60 12.33 5.19
N ALA A 131 -11.64 13.25 5.01
CA ALA A 131 -10.27 12.94 4.61
C ALA A 131 -9.59 11.98 5.58
N MET A 132 -9.61 12.29 6.87
CA MET A 132 -8.98 11.46 7.91
C MET A 132 -9.59 10.06 7.97
N ARG A 133 -10.90 9.93 7.82
CA ARG A 133 -11.57 8.63 7.75
C ARG A 133 -11.02 7.75 6.62
N VAL A 134 -10.74 8.34 5.45
CA VAL A 134 -10.18 7.61 4.30
C VAL A 134 -8.68 7.38 4.45
N LEU A 135 -7.92 8.37 4.92
CA LEU A 135 -6.48 8.23 5.13
C LEU A 135 -6.14 7.13 6.15
N THR A 136 -7.02 6.88 7.12
CA THR A 136 -6.83 5.87 8.16
C THR A 136 -7.55 4.55 7.89
N ASP A 137 -8.29 4.44 6.79
CA ASP A 137 -8.96 3.19 6.43
C ASP A 137 -7.93 2.20 5.82
N PRO A 138 -7.84 0.97 6.34
CA PRO A 138 -6.85 0.00 5.87
C PRO A 138 -7.16 -0.58 4.46
N VAL A 139 -8.40 -0.43 3.98
CA VAL A 139 -8.88 -0.94 2.67
C VAL A 139 -8.93 0.18 1.64
N GLU A 140 -9.64 1.28 1.98
CA GLU A 140 -9.99 2.35 1.04
C GLU A 140 -8.96 3.48 0.99
N THR A 141 -7.87 3.42 1.74
CA THR A 141 -6.85 4.47 1.72
C THR A 141 -6.20 4.66 0.35
N GLY A 142 -5.78 5.88 0.08
CA GLY A 142 -5.16 6.30 -1.17
C GLY A 142 -4.93 7.82 -1.16
N ALA A 143 -4.86 8.43 -2.34
CA ALA A 143 -4.87 9.88 -2.44
C ALA A 143 -6.21 10.45 -1.96
N VAL A 144 -6.13 11.48 -1.15
CA VAL A 144 -7.26 12.27 -0.67
C VAL A 144 -7.04 13.70 -1.15
N THR A 145 -7.97 14.25 -1.89
CA THR A 145 -7.85 15.61 -2.45
C THR A 145 -8.93 16.52 -1.87
N ILE A 146 -8.49 17.64 -1.28
CA ILE A 146 -9.36 18.74 -0.85
C ILE A 146 -8.89 19.99 -1.58
N CYS A 147 -9.70 20.45 -2.53
CA CYS A 147 -9.40 21.64 -3.29
C CYS A 147 -9.74 22.90 -2.48
N LEU A 148 -8.81 23.86 -2.43
CA LEU A 148 -8.91 25.05 -1.61
C LEU A 148 -8.88 26.30 -2.50
N PRO A 149 -10.04 26.84 -2.95
CA PRO A 149 -10.10 28.09 -3.70
C PRO A 149 -9.36 29.22 -3.01
N GLU A 150 -8.68 30.05 -3.78
CA GLU A 150 -7.74 31.02 -3.22
C GLU A 150 -8.45 32.14 -2.44
N ASP A 151 -9.62 32.56 -2.89
CA ASP A 151 -10.48 33.53 -2.20
C ASP A 151 -11.00 32.98 -0.87
N VAL A 152 -11.42 31.73 -0.83
CA VAL A 152 -11.89 31.06 0.39
C VAL A 152 -10.78 30.93 1.45
N GLN A 153 -9.54 30.76 1.04
CA GLN A 153 -8.39 30.71 1.97
C GLN A 153 -8.16 32.04 2.73
N ALA A 154 -8.75 33.14 2.26
CA ALA A 154 -8.66 34.46 2.89
C ALA A 154 -9.89 34.80 3.75
N GLU A 155 -10.94 33.98 3.73
CA GLU A 155 -12.14 34.17 4.54
C GLU A 155 -11.89 33.82 6.01
N VAL A 156 -12.58 34.52 6.90
CA VAL A 156 -12.46 34.33 8.36
C VAL A 156 -13.69 33.60 8.89
N ILE A 157 -13.45 32.60 9.72
CA ILE A 157 -14.49 31.82 10.42
C ILE A 157 -14.15 31.65 11.89
N ASP A 158 -15.18 31.42 12.69
CA ASP A 158 -15.01 30.97 14.07
C ASP A 158 -14.81 29.45 14.09
N VAL A 159 -13.64 29.02 14.55
CA VAL A 159 -13.31 27.59 14.64
C VAL A 159 -13.81 27.02 15.96
N PRO A 160 -14.67 25.98 15.96
CA PRO A 160 -15.09 25.32 17.20
C PRO A 160 -13.91 24.71 17.95
N GLU A 161 -13.84 24.94 19.28
CA GLU A 161 -12.75 24.38 20.10
C GLU A 161 -12.66 22.86 20.01
N GLU A 162 -13.80 22.17 19.92
CA GLU A 162 -13.85 20.72 19.78
C GLU A 162 -13.22 20.22 18.47
N PHE A 163 -13.17 21.05 17.44
CA PHE A 163 -12.50 20.72 16.21
C PHE A 163 -10.98 20.73 16.35
N LEU A 164 -10.46 21.61 17.19
CA LEU A 164 -9.01 21.75 17.47
C LEU A 164 -8.51 20.75 18.51
N ALA A 165 -9.40 20.03 19.18
CA ALA A 165 -9.01 19.02 20.16
C ALA A 165 -8.25 17.85 19.50
N ASP A 166 -7.26 17.34 20.23
CA ASP A 166 -6.50 16.15 19.81
C ASP A 166 -7.43 14.96 19.59
N ARG A 167 -7.17 14.20 18.53
CA ARG A 167 -7.94 13.01 18.16
C ARG A 167 -7.02 11.87 17.79
N ASP A 168 -7.28 10.71 18.39
CA ASP A 168 -6.65 9.46 17.99
C ASP A 168 -7.43 8.80 16.85
N TRP A 169 -6.74 8.54 15.75
CA TRP A 169 -7.27 7.85 14.59
C TRP A 169 -6.74 6.41 14.53
N HIS A 170 -7.58 5.45 14.90
CA HIS A 170 -7.21 4.05 14.94
C HIS A 170 -7.35 3.36 13.58
N ILE A 171 -6.26 2.76 13.10
CA ILE A 171 -6.31 1.86 11.95
C ILE A 171 -6.87 0.52 12.41
N ARG A 172 -8.08 0.18 11.97
CA ARG A 172 -8.78 -1.04 12.38
C ARG A 172 -8.12 -2.30 11.84
N ARG A 173 -8.13 -3.36 12.65
CA ARG A 173 -7.63 -4.70 12.29
C ARG A 173 -8.74 -5.72 12.50
N PRO A 174 -9.64 -5.92 11.51
CA PRO A 174 -10.75 -6.86 11.62
C PRO A 174 -10.24 -8.30 11.74
N ARG A 175 -10.86 -9.07 12.63
CA ARG A 175 -10.59 -10.48 12.84
C ARG A 175 -11.51 -11.32 11.95
N ALA A 176 -11.04 -12.51 11.55
CA ALA A 176 -11.83 -13.46 10.82
C ALA A 176 -12.82 -14.19 11.73
N GLU A 177 -13.87 -14.77 11.16
CA GLU A 177 -14.80 -15.62 11.89
C GLU A 177 -14.12 -16.92 12.33
N ALA A 178 -14.35 -17.32 13.59
CA ALA A 178 -13.72 -18.53 14.16
C ALA A 178 -14.02 -19.81 13.37
N ALA A 179 -15.25 -19.96 12.88
CA ALA A 179 -15.63 -21.11 12.05
C ALA A 179 -14.85 -21.15 10.73
N GLN A 180 -14.64 -19.99 10.10
CA GLN A 180 -13.87 -19.85 8.88
C GLN A 180 -12.40 -20.19 9.10
N LEU A 181 -11.80 -19.71 10.20
CA LEU A 181 -10.43 -20.04 10.56
C LEU A 181 -10.20 -21.52 10.86
N ALA A 182 -11.17 -22.16 11.51
CA ALA A 182 -11.13 -23.60 11.73
C ALA A 182 -11.14 -24.40 10.40
N GLU A 183 -11.86 -23.91 9.40
CA GLU A 183 -11.86 -24.50 8.06
C GLU A 183 -10.53 -24.27 7.33
N VAL A 184 -9.97 -23.05 7.41
CA VAL A 184 -8.63 -22.73 6.90
C VAL A 184 -7.58 -23.67 7.51
N ALA A 185 -7.59 -23.82 8.84
CA ALA A 185 -6.64 -24.69 9.52
C ALA A 185 -6.78 -26.16 9.07
N ARG A 186 -8.00 -26.67 8.91
CA ARG A 186 -8.23 -28.03 8.37
C ARG A 186 -7.71 -28.19 6.95
N MET A 187 -7.91 -27.18 6.09
CA MET A 187 -7.43 -27.22 4.70
C MET A 187 -5.90 -27.23 4.66
N ILE A 188 -5.23 -26.39 5.46
CA ILE A 188 -3.77 -26.36 5.58
C ILE A 188 -3.26 -27.70 6.10
N ALA A 189 -3.84 -28.24 7.17
CA ALA A 189 -3.41 -29.49 7.79
C ALA A 189 -3.56 -30.71 6.86
N SER A 190 -4.50 -30.68 5.92
CA SER A 190 -4.70 -31.74 4.92
C SER A 190 -3.86 -31.59 3.65
N SER A 191 -3.17 -30.46 3.49
CA SER A 191 -2.34 -30.17 2.33
C SER A 191 -1.00 -30.94 2.39
N LYS A 192 -0.52 -31.38 1.23
CA LYS A 192 0.80 -32.01 1.09
C LYS A 192 1.90 -31.02 0.71
N ARG A 193 1.54 -29.98 -0.03
CA ARG A 193 2.46 -28.96 -0.55
C ARG A 193 1.87 -27.56 -0.39
N PRO A 194 1.60 -27.11 0.85
CA PRO A 194 1.11 -25.75 1.06
C PRO A 194 2.20 -24.73 0.73
N PHE A 195 1.82 -23.61 0.12
CA PHE A 195 2.72 -22.52 -0.23
C PHE A 195 2.11 -21.19 0.12
N ILE A 196 2.88 -20.32 0.79
CA ILE A 196 2.44 -18.96 1.16
C ILE A 196 2.90 -17.97 0.09
N VAL A 197 1.97 -17.07 -0.31
CA VAL A 197 2.29 -15.87 -1.08
C VAL A 197 2.08 -14.65 -0.20
N ALA A 198 3.17 -14.13 0.36
CA ALA A 198 3.15 -12.95 1.21
C ALA A 198 3.14 -11.66 0.36
N GLY A 199 2.15 -10.81 0.60
CA GLY A 199 2.00 -9.52 -0.07
C GLY A 199 2.24 -8.33 0.86
N GLY A 200 2.06 -7.12 0.33
CA GLY A 200 2.23 -5.87 1.08
C GLY A 200 1.34 -5.74 2.32
N GLY A 201 0.21 -6.48 2.35
CA GLY A 201 -0.66 -6.51 3.53
C GLY A 201 0.02 -7.04 4.80
N VAL A 202 1.01 -7.93 4.68
CA VAL A 202 1.84 -8.37 5.81
C VAL A 202 2.60 -7.18 6.43
N ILE A 203 3.19 -6.33 5.58
CA ILE A 203 3.97 -5.17 6.01
C ILE A 203 3.06 -4.12 6.65
N TYR A 204 1.94 -3.77 5.99
CA TYR A 204 1.01 -2.74 6.47
C TYR A 204 0.18 -3.16 7.68
N SER A 205 0.08 -4.46 7.92
CA SER A 205 -0.54 -5.02 9.10
C SER A 205 0.42 -5.16 10.30
N ASP A 206 1.73 -4.85 10.13
CA ASP A 206 2.79 -5.17 11.10
C ASP A 206 2.82 -6.68 11.46
N ALA A 207 2.62 -7.53 10.47
CA ALA A 207 2.49 -8.97 10.68
C ALA A 207 3.81 -9.74 10.52
N HIS A 208 4.99 -9.08 10.53
CA HIS A 208 6.29 -9.73 10.36
C HIS A 208 6.51 -10.85 11.39
N ASP A 209 6.40 -10.50 12.68
CA ASP A 209 6.61 -11.46 13.77
C ASP A 209 5.56 -12.59 13.75
N ALA A 210 4.31 -12.26 13.40
CA ALA A 210 3.25 -13.24 13.29
C ALA A 210 3.51 -14.20 12.11
N LEU A 211 3.95 -13.71 10.96
CA LEU A 211 4.33 -14.53 9.82
C LEU A 211 5.55 -15.39 10.15
N GLN A 212 6.59 -14.81 10.73
CA GLN A 212 7.78 -15.55 11.13
C GLN A 212 7.43 -16.70 12.06
N LYS A 213 6.70 -16.44 13.14
CA LYS A 213 6.26 -17.47 14.09
C LYS A 213 5.43 -18.56 13.42
N PHE A 214 4.52 -18.17 12.53
CA PHE A 214 3.67 -19.10 11.79
C PHE A 214 4.49 -20.04 10.90
N VAL A 215 5.44 -19.51 10.13
CA VAL A 215 6.25 -20.33 9.21
C VAL A 215 7.32 -21.14 9.94
N GLU A 216 7.87 -20.65 11.04
CA GLU A 216 8.79 -21.41 11.89
C GLU A 216 8.11 -22.63 12.52
N GLN A 217 6.86 -22.50 12.92
CA GLN A 217 6.06 -23.60 13.47
C GLN A 217 5.63 -24.59 12.36
N THR A 218 5.02 -24.10 11.29
CA THR A 218 4.40 -24.93 10.26
C THR A 218 5.37 -25.46 9.21
N LYS A 219 6.54 -24.85 9.09
CA LYS A 219 7.54 -25.13 8.05
C LYS A 219 6.99 -24.97 6.62
N ILE A 220 5.97 -24.13 6.43
CA ILE A 220 5.43 -23.82 5.10
C ILE A 220 6.35 -22.83 4.40
N PRO A 221 6.80 -23.10 3.17
CA PRO A 221 7.65 -22.17 2.42
C PRO A 221 6.85 -20.94 1.96
N VAL A 222 7.58 -19.82 1.82
CA VAL A 222 7.03 -18.51 1.48
C VAL A 222 7.67 -17.99 0.20
N GLY A 223 6.83 -17.55 -0.72
CA GLY A 223 7.20 -16.63 -1.79
C GLY A 223 6.61 -15.25 -1.53
N THR A 224 7.28 -14.19 -1.98
CA THR A 224 6.74 -12.83 -1.84
C THR A 224 6.24 -12.29 -3.17
N SER A 225 5.20 -11.46 -3.13
CA SER A 225 4.96 -10.51 -4.22
C SER A 225 5.98 -9.37 -4.15
N GLN A 226 6.10 -8.54 -5.20
CA GLN A 226 6.99 -7.37 -5.15
C GLN A 226 6.70 -6.45 -3.95
N ALA A 227 5.41 -6.22 -3.64
CA ALA A 227 5.00 -5.42 -2.50
C ALA A 227 5.19 -6.13 -1.15
N GLY A 228 5.42 -7.43 -1.16
CA GLY A 228 5.66 -8.26 0.02
C GLY A 228 7.13 -8.50 0.34
N VAL A 229 8.06 -8.00 -0.46
CA VAL A 229 9.49 -8.08 -0.17
C VAL A 229 9.78 -7.41 1.17
N GLY A 230 10.50 -8.11 2.05
CA GLY A 230 10.73 -7.68 3.43
C GLY A 230 9.69 -8.20 4.43
N SER A 231 8.72 -9.03 4.03
CA SER A 231 7.77 -9.69 4.97
C SER A 231 8.43 -10.68 5.91
N LEU A 232 9.53 -11.29 5.49
CA LEU A 232 10.46 -12.10 6.28
C LEU A 232 11.89 -11.60 6.04
N ASN A 233 12.80 -11.91 6.94
CA ASN A 233 14.22 -11.66 6.73
C ASN A 233 14.70 -12.41 5.48
N TRP A 234 15.59 -11.78 4.73
CA TRP A 234 16.06 -12.29 3.44
C TRP A 234 16.75 -13.66 3.53
N ASP A 235 17.38 -13.97 4.67
CA ASP A 235 18.10 -15.21 4.95
C ASP A 235 17.21 -16.30 5.61
N HIS A 236 15.92 -16.01 5.82
CA HIS A 236 15.02 -16.95 6.48
C HIS A 236 14.90 -18.27 5.68
N PRO A 237 15.07 -19.46 6.31
CA PRO A 237 15.16 -20.74 5.59
C PRO A 237 13.88 -21.09 4.81
N GLN A 238 12.70 -20.62 5.24
CA GLN A 238 11.45 -20.81 4.53
C GLN A 238 11.18 -19.77 3.43
N LEU A 239 11.98 -18.70 3.33
CA LEU A 239 11.82 -17.70 2.26
C LEU A 239 12.49 -18.19 0.98
N LEU A 240 11.71 -18.43 -0.06
CA LEU A 240 12.17 -18.88 -1.36
C LEU A 240 12.43 -17.74 -2.36
N GLY A 241 12.21 -16.49 -1.94
CA GLY A 241 12.30 -15.29 -2.78
C GLY A 241 10.96 -14.86 -3.36
N SER A 242 10.97 -14.03 -4.39
CA SER A 242 9.73 -13.55 -5.02
C SER A 242 9.13 -14.61 -5.94
N VAL A 243 7.80 -14.58 -6.07
CA VAL A 243 7.03 -15.45 -6.96
C VAL A 243 6.53 -14.67 -8.18
N GLY A 244 6.43 -15.33 -9.32
CA GLY A 244 5.84 -14.79 -10.54
C GLY A 244 6.87 -14.49 -11.64
N ALA A 245 6.54 -13.57 -12.55
CA ALA A 245 7.31 -13.29 -13.77
C ALA A 245 8.76 -12.87 -13.49
N THR A 246 9.01 -12.17 -12.39
CA THR A 246 10.35 -11.75 -11.93
C THR A 246 10.77 -12.49 -10.67
N GLY A 247 10.18 -13.66 -10.44
CA GLY A 247 10.43 -14.47 -9.26
C GLY A 247 11.63 -15.38 -9.39
N THR A 248 12.01 -15.98 -8.27
CA THR A 248 13.08 -16.97 -8.21
C THR A 248 12.62 -18.32 -8.77
N THR A 249 13.52 -19.14 -9.26
CA THR A 249 13.19 -20.50 -9.70
C THR A 249 12.69 -21.35 -8.52
N ALA A 250 13.21 -21.12 -7.31
CA ALA A 250 12.79 -21.81 -6.10
C ALA A 250 11.33 -21.52 -5.74
N ALA A 251 10.94 -20.24 -5.68
CA ALA A 251 9.58 -19.84 -5.36
C ALA A 251 8.59 -20.25 -6.47
N ASN A 252 8.97 -20.09 -7.73
CA ASN A 252 8.11 -20.44 -8.86
C ASN A 252 7.88 -21.95 -8.95
N ARG A 253 8.88 -22.80 -8.66
CA ARG A 253 8.71 -24.26 -8.60
C ARG A 253 7.75 -24.66 -7.46
N ALA A 254 7.92 -24.07 -6.28
CA ALA A 254 7.00 -24.32 -5.15
C ALA A 254 5.56 -23.85 -5.46
N ALA A 255 5.39 -22.70 -6.09
CA ALA A 255 4.10 -22.20 -6.54
C ALA A 255 3.43 -23.11 -7.58
N HIS A 256 4.19 -23.60 -8.55
CA HIS A 256 3.70 -24.49 -9.61
C HIS A 256 3.18 -25.83 -9.06
N GLU A 257 3.82 -26.36 -8.02
CA GLU A 257 3.51 -27.66 -7.44
C GLU A 257 2.50 -27.61 -6.28
N ALA A 258 2.20 -26.41 -5.76
CA ALA A 258 1.35 -26.23 -4.57
C ALA A 258 -0.04 -26.80 -4.76
N ASP A 259 -0.52 -27.58 -3.79
CA ASP A 259 -1.91 -28.05 -3.72
C ASP A 259 -2.80 -27.11 -2.91
N VAL A 260 -2.22 -26.29 -2.03
CA VAL A 260 -2.87 -25.18 -1.35
C VAL A 260 -1.98 -23.95 -1.42
N VAL A 261 -2.49 -22.85 -1.98
CA VAL A 261 -1.85 -21.54 -1.99
C VAL A 261 -2.51 -20.66 -0.95
N ILE A 262 -1.70 -20.13 -0.02
CA ILE A 262 -2.17 -19.27 1.06
C ILE A 262 -1.70 -17.84 0.74
N GLY A 263 -2.57 -17.04 0.12
CA GLY A 263 -2.30 -15.63 -0.12
C GLY A 263 -2.53 -14.81 1.15
N ILE A 264 -1.53 -14.05 1.56
CA ILE A 264 -1.61 -13.21 2.76
C ILE A 264 -1.35 -11.76 2.37
N GLY A 265 -2.40 -10.95 2.34
CA GLY A 265 -2.32 -9.54 1.99
C GLY A 265 -1.76 -9.28 0.58
N THR A 266 -1.95 -10.19 -0.35
CA THR A 266 -1.55 -10.07 -1.75
C THR A 266 -2.75 -9.76 -2.64
N ARG A 267 -2.54 -8.92 -3.67
CA ARG A 267 -3.55 -8.61 -4.68
C ARG A 267 -3.46 -9.52 -5.91
N TYR A 268 -2.51 -10.44 -5.94
CA TYR A 268 -2.24 -11.30 -7.09
C TYR A 268 -2.19 -10.52 -8.40
N SER A 269 -1.28 -9.54 -8.47
CA SER A 269 -1.01 -8.82 -9.71
C SER A 269 -0.55 -9.77 -10.81
N ASP A 270 -0.62 -9.33 -12.05
CA ASP A 270 -0.18 -10.12 -13.20
C ASP A 270 1.28 -10.60 -13.05
N PHE A 271 2.17 -9.74 -12.56
CA PHE A 271 3.56 -10.13 -12.26
C PHE A 271 3.66 -11.27 -11.25
N THR A 272 2.87 -11.25 -10.17
CA THR A 272 2.87 -12.29 -9.14
C THR A 272 2.33 -13.62 -9.66
N THR A 273 1.37 -13.58 -10.58
CA THR A 273 0.74 -14.78 -11.14
C THR A 273 1.37 -15.24 -12.45
N SER A 274 2.37 -14.51 -13.00
CA SER A 274 2.92 -14.75 -14.33
C SER A 274 1.82 -14.92 -15.38
N SER A 275 0.93 -13.95 -15.49
CA SER A 275 -0.23 -14.03 -16.39
C SER A 275 -1.08 -15.29 -16.18
N ARG A 276 -1.27 -15.67 -14.90
CA ARG A 276 -1.98 -16.89 -14.45
C ARG A 276 -1.30 -18.22 -14.77
N THR A 277 0.01 -18.22 -15.01
CA THR A 277 0.78 -19.44 -15.27
C THR A 277 1.61 -19.93 -14.07
N ALA A 278 1.63 -19.21 -12.95
CA ALA A 278 2.43 -19.57 -11.79
C ALA A 278 1.91 -20.81 -11.05
N PHE A 279 0.59 -21.00 -10.95
CA PHE A 279 -0.05 -22.03 -10.14
C PHE A 279 -0.68 -23.09 -11.05
N GLN A 280 0.07 -24.13 -11.41
CA GLN A 280 -0.31 -25.09 -12.46
C GLN A 280 -0.78 -26.46 -11.92
N ASN A 281 -0.74 -26.70 -10.61
CA ASN A 281 -1.29 -27.92 -10.07
C ASN A 281 -2.81 -27.96 -10.35
N PRO A 282 -3.33 -28.99 -11.04
CA PRO A 282 -4.76 -29.06 -11.38
C PRO A 282 -5.70 -29.14 -10.18
N ASN A 283 -5.17 -29.52 -9.01
CA ASN A 283 -5.91 -29.60 -7.76
C ASN A 283 -5.64 -28.42 -6.82
N VAL A 284 -4.99 -27.36 -7.30
CA VAL A 284 -4.67 -26.21 -6.47
C VAL A 284 -5.92 -25.54 -5.90
N ARG A 285 -5.91 -25.26 -4.61
CA ARG A 285 -6.95 -24.50 -3.92
C ARG A 285 -6.33 -23.27 -3.27
N PHE A 286 -7.10 -22.19 -3.26
CA PHE A 286 -6.64 -20.91 -2.73
C PHE A 286 -7.32 -20.58 -1.41
N ILE A 287 -6.53 -20.22 -0.41
CA ILE A 287 -6.92 -19.54 0.82
C ILE A 287 -6.41 -18.11 0.69
N ASN A 288 -7.31 -17.13 0.62
CA ASN A 288 -6.91 -15.73 0.44
C ASN A 288 -7.28 -14.92 1.66
N ILE A 289 -6.28 -14.60 2.47
CA ILE A 289 -6.38 -13.72 3.65
C ILE A 289 -6.10 -12.31 3.17
N ASN A 290 -7.12 -11.48 3.10
CA ASN A 290 -6.97 -10.10 2.67
C ASN A 290 -7.99 -9.20 3.39
N ILE A 291 -7.58 -7.99 3.73
CA ILE A 291 -8.47 -7.03 4.38
C ILE A 291 -9.52 -6.48 3.41
N ALA A 292 -9.22 -6.49 2.10
CA ALA A 292 -10.13 -6.10 1.03
C ALA A 292 -10.87 -7.33 0.49
N SER A 293 -12.20 -7.34 0.55
CA SER A 293 -13.04 -8.41 0.02
C SER A 293 -12.79 -8.65 -1.47
N PHE A 294 -12.63 -7.58 -2.25
CA PHE A 294 -12.32 -7.67 -3.68
C PHE A 294 -11.10 -8.55 -3.98
N ASP A 295 -10.04 -8.46 -3.18
CA ASP A 295 -8.83 -9.25 -3.36
C ASP A 295 -8.93 -10.64 -2.71
N ALA A 296 -9.68 -10.79 -1.63
CA ALA A 296 -9.90 -12.08 -0.98
C ALA A 296 -10.63 -13.08 -1.89
N TYR A 297 -11.57 -12.60 -2.73
CA TYR A 297 -12.35 -13.45 -3.63
C TYR A 297 -11.69 -13.78 -4.98
N LYS A 298 -10.44 -13.37 -5.20
CA LYS A 298 -9.72 -13.67 -6.45
C LYS A 298 -9.43 -15.17 -6.62
N HIS A 299 -9.20 -15.57 -7.88
CA HIS A 299 -8.83 -16.93 -8.30
C HIS A 299 -9.87 -18.01 -7.95
N GLY A 300 -11.15 -17.67 -7.85
CA GLY A 300 -12.16 -18.62 -7.44
C GLY A 300 -11.82 -19.23 -6.05
N SER A 301 -11.36 -18.36 -5.14
CA SER A 301 -10.84 -18.77 -3.83
C SER A 301 -11.75 -19.78 -3.15
N ALA A 302 -11.18 -20.89 -2.75
CA ALA A 302 -11.92 -21.90 -1.98
C ALA A 302 -12.31 -21.37 -0.59
N LEU A 303 -11.44 -20.56 0.02
CA LEU A 303 -11.66 -19.89 1.29
C LEU A 303 -11.19 -18.43 1.23
N PRO A 304 -12.08 -17.50 0.88
CA PRO A 304 -11.80 -16.05 1.01
C PRO A 304 -11.94 -15.65 2.49
N VAL A 305 -10.87 -15.12 3.08
CA VAL A 305 -10.84 -14.65 4.47
C VAL A 305 -10.68 -13.15 4.48
N VAL A 306 -11.75 -12.41 4.75
CA VAL A 306 -11.73 -10.94 4.80
C VAL A 306 -11.34 -10.49 6.20
N ALA A 307 -10.03 -10.37 6.44
CA ALA A 307 -9.48 -10.04 7.76
C ALA A 307 -8.07 -9.46 7.67
N ASP A 308 -7.61 -8.89 8.79
CA ASP A 308 -6.24 -8.41 8.96
C ASP A 308 -5.24 -9.58 9.02
N ALA A 309 -4.10 -9.42 8.35
CA ALA A 309 -3.08 -10.47 8.25
C ALA A 309 -2.46 -10.84 9.61
N ARG A 310 -2.17 -9.85 10.47
CA ARG A 310 -1.56 -10.10 11.79
C ARG A 310 -2.49 -10.87 12.71
N GLU A 311 -3.73 -10.42 12.81
CA GLU A 311 -4.74 -11.05 13.65
C GLU A 311 -4.99 -12.50 13.19
N THR A 312 -5.14 -12.69 11.88
CA THR A 312 -5.40 -14.02 11.30
C THR A 312 -4.22 -14.97 11.49
N LEU A 313 -2.99 -14.55 11.23
CA LEU A 313 -1.79 -15.38 11.44
C LEU A 313 -1.61 -15.77 12.90
N THR A 314 -1.89 -14.87 13.84
CA THR A 314 -1.80 -15.13 15.27
C THR A 314 -2.77 -16.25 15.69
N GLU A 315 -4.00 -16.19 15.22
CA GLU A 315 -5.01 -17.22 15.52
C GLU A 315 -4.71 -18.55 14.83
N LEU A 316 -4.31 -18.52 13.54
CA LEU A 316 -3.94 -19.72 12.80
C LEU A 316 -2.72 -20.45 13.41
N THR A 317 -1.76 -19.70 13.93
CA THR A 317 -0.62 -20.28 14.65
C THR A 317 -1.07 -21.10 15.84
N THR A 318 -2.09 -20.64 16.56
CA THR A 318 -2.69 -21.39 17.68
C THR A 318 -3.46 -22.61 17.21
N LEU A 319 -4.29 -22.46 16.16
CA LEU A 319 -5.11 -23.55 15.62
C LEU A 319 -4.29 -24.68 14.98
N LEU A 320 -3.11 -24.34 14.44
CA LEU A 320 -2.18 -25.29 13.82
C LEU A 320 -1.08 -25.75 14.79
N ASN A 321 -1.29 -25.62 16.09
CA ASN A 321 -0.30 -26.11 17.05
C ASN A 321 -0.05 -27.61 16.84
N GLY A 322 1.23 -28.00 16.73
CA GLY A 322 1.66 -29.37 16.44
C GLY A 322 1.63 -29.77 14.96
N PHE A 323 1.14 -28.90 14.05
CA PHE A 323 1.24 -29.13 12.61
C PHE A 323 2.60 -28.65 12.09
N SER A 324 3.19 -29.46 11.21
CA SER A 324 4.34 -29.10 10.38
C SER A 324 4.26 -29.84 9.04
N THR A 325 4.77 -29.26 7.99
CA THR A 325 4.90 -29.94 6.68
C THR A 325 5.83 -31.16 6.79
N SER A 326 5.68 -32.11 5.85
CA SER A 326 6.51 -33.32 5.84
C SER A 326 7.99 -33.02 5.61
N SER A 327 8.87 -33.87 6.16
CA SER A 327 10.32 -33.78 5.96
C SER A 327 10.74 -33.81 4.49
N ASP A 328 10.03 -34.62 3.69
CA ASP A 328 10.29 -34.74 2.24
C ASP A 328 10.01 -33.42 1.51
N TYR A 329 8.90 -32.75 1.87
CA TYR A 329 8.58 -31.45 1.27
C TYR A 329 9.56 -30.38 1.72
N GLN A 330 9.95 -30.38 3.00
CA GLN A 330 10.98 -29.46 3.52
C GLN A 330 12.32 -29.66 2.80
N SER A 331 12.75 -30.89 2.61
CA SER A 331 13.98 -31.21 1.89
C SER A 331 13.90 -30.75 0.42
N ALA A 332 12.75 -30.93 -0.23
CA ALA A 332 12.56 -30.54 -1.63
C ALA A 332 12.69 -29.02 -1.84
N TYR A 333 11.97 -28.21 -1.05
CA TYR A 333 12.07 -26.74 -1.21
C TYR A 333 13.41 -26.18 -0.73
N SER A 334 14.04 -26.78 0.29
CA SER A 334 15.36 -26.37 0.75
C SER A 334 16.42 -26.61 -0.33
N LYS A 335 16.33 -27.75 -1.03
CA LYS A 335 17.19 -28.02 -2.20
C LYS A 335 16.98 -26.99 -3.30
N ASN A 336 15.73 -26.67 -3.65
CA ASN A 336 15.42 -25.65 -4.66
C ASN A 336 15.98 -24.27 -4.30
N LYS A 337 15.89 -23.91 -2.98
CA LYS A 337 16.48 -22.67 -2.49
C LYS A 337 17.99 -22.66 -2.66
N ALA A 338 18.68 -23.72 -2.22
CA ALA A 338 20.13 -23.81 -2.35
C ALA A 338 20.61 -23.76 -3.82
N GLU A 339 19.88 -24.40 -4.76
CA GLU A 339 20.16 -24.30 -6.19
C GLU A 339 20.03 -22.86 -6.71
N TRP A 340 19.01 -22.13 -6.23
CA TRP A 340 18.82 -20.72 -6.58
C TRP A 340 19.92 -19.84 -5.99
N ASP A 341 20.22 -20.00 -4.70
CA ASP A 341 21.25 -19.22 -4.02
C ASP A 341 22.61 -19.40 -4.71
N ALA A 342 22.98 -20.62 -5.09
CA ALA A 342 24.18 -20.89 -5.86
C ALA A 342 24.16 -20.20 -7.25
N THR A 343 23.00 -20.09 -7.88
CA THR A 343 22.85 -19.35 -9.15
C THR A 343 23.08 -17.85 -8.95
N VAL A 344 22.59 -17.30 -7.87
CA VAL A 344 22.78 -15.88 -7.49
C VAL A 344 24.26 -15.64 -7.20
N ASP A 345 24.88 -16.46 -6.37
CA ASP A 345 26.30 -16.35 -6.04
C ASP A 345 27.19 -16.40 -7.29
N ALA A 346 26.88 -17.30 -8.22
CA ALA A 346 27.60 -17.38 -9.50
C ALA A 346 27.44 -16.12 -10.37
N ALA A 347 26.31 -15.42 -10.27
CA ALA A 347 26.05 -14.19 -11.03
C ALA A 347 26.84 -12.99 -10.52
N PHE A 348 27.30 -13.03 -9.27
CA PHE A 348 28.11 -11.97 -8.65
C PHE A 348 29.63 -12.19 -8.79
N ILE A 349 30.04 -13.31 -9.35
CA ILE A 349 31.48 -13.57 -9.57
C ILE A 349 32.01 -12.62 -10.66
N ASP A 350 33.07 -11.87 -10.32
CA ASP A 350 33.81 -11.02 -11.26
C ASP A 350 34.34 -11.84 -12.43
N GLN A 351 33.81 -11.56 -13.60
CA GLN A 351 34.21 -12.25 -14.85
C GLN A 351 35.33 -11.49 -15.57
N ARG A 352 35.95 -10.47 -14.97
CA ARG A 352 37.02 -9.62 -15.53
C ARG A 352 36.69 -9.07 -16.91
N ARG A 353 35.47 -8.63 -17.11
CA ARG A 353 35.01 -8.00 -18.35
C ARG A 353 35.48 -6.55 -18.42
N ALA A 354 35.56 -6.00 -19.61
CA ALA A 354 35.90 -4.59 -19.83
C ALA A 354 34.84 -3.63 -19.21
N LEU A 355 33.57 -4.09 -19.16
CA LEU A 355 32.47 -3.38 -18.50
C LEU A 355 31.81 -4.32 -17.49
N PRO A 356 31.53 -3.84 -16.27
CA PRO A 356 30.83 -4.65 -15.28
C PRO A 356 29.39 -4.95 -15.71
N SER A 357 28.87 -6.10 -15.31
CA SER A 357 27.46 -6.43 -15.46
C SER A 357 26.60 -5.63 -14.45
N GLN A 358 25.28 -5.58 -14.67
CA GLN A 358 24.37 -4.95 -13.69
C GLN A 358 24.45 -5.61 -12.30
N THR A 359 24.61 -6.94 -12.26
CA THR A 359 24.76 -7.68 -11.01
C THR A 359 26.02 -7.31 -10.26
N GLU A 360 27.16 -7.15 -10.95
CA GLU A 360 28.42 -6.70 -10.36
C GLU A 360 28.38 -5.26 -9.80
N ILE A 361 27.49 -4.41 -10.33
CA ILE A 361 27.32 -3.03 -9.82
C ILE A 361 26.42 -2.99 -8.57
N ILE A 362 25.44 -3.89 -8.48
CA ILE A 362 24.45 -3.91 -7.41
C ILE A 362 24.95 -4.64 -6.17
N HIS A 363 25.89 -5.56 -6.33
CA HIS A 363 26.51 -6.30 -5.24
C HIS A 363 27.42 -5.41 -4.39
#